data_ccea503727ff383a68b955b833a4557f
#
_entry.id   ccea503727ff383a68b955b833a4557f
#
_cell.length_a   1.000
_cell.length_b   1.000
_cell.length_c   1.000
_cell.angle_alpha   90.00
_cell.angle_beta   90.00
_cell.angle_gamma   90.00
#
_symmetry.space_group_name_H-M   'P 1'
#
loop_
_entity.id
_entity.type
_entity.pdbx_description
1 polymer ?
#
loop_
_entity_poly.entity_id
_entity_poly.type
_entity_poly.pdbx_seq_one_letter_code
_entity_poly.pdbx_strand_id
1 'polypeptide(L)'
;YNFACVTDDIDSGITEVVRGRDLIDVTVPQMALYKAFNAPCPKFMHLPLALTADGRKLSKQNKASSVTDTMSPQEALKKALQFLGQDTDFIRNGMSCEAILHTASLNFCIEKIPLHSAVY
;
A
#
# COMPACT_ATOMS: atom_id res chain seq x y z
N TYR A 1 -16.79 12.31 1.29
CA TYR A 1 -15.73 11.34 0.95
C TYR A 1 -16.13 9.91 1.34
N ASN A 2 -16.35 9.60 2.64
CA ASN A 2 -16.63 8.23 3.10
C ASN A 2 -17.87 7.61 2.43
N PHE A 3 -18.94 8.41 2.27
CA PHE A 3 -20.17 7.96 1.62
C PHE A 3 -19.90 7.56 0.15
N ALA A 4 -19.20 8.41 -0.61
CA ALA A 4 -18.88 8.13 -2.01
C ALA A 4 -18.01 6.87 -2.15
N CYS A 5 -16.94 6.74 -1.33
CA CYS A 5 -16.10 5.55 -1.36
C CYS A 5 -16.92 4.28 -1.09
N VAL A 6 -17.77 4.28 -0.06
CA VAL A 6 -18.55 3.09 0.30
C VAL A 6 -19.58 2.74 -0.77
N THR A 7 -20.26 3.73 -1.37
CA THR A 7 -21.21 3.45 -2.46
C THR A 7 -20.51 2.90 -3.70
N ASP A 8 -19.38 3.48 -4.10
CA ASP A 8 -18.60 3.02 -5.26
C ASP A 8 -18.05 1.60 -5.03
N ASP A 9 -17.58 1.31 -3.81
CA ASP A 9 -17.09 -0.02 -3.44
C ASP A 9 -18.21 -1.07 -3.46
N ILE A 10 -19.41 -0.74 -2.98
CA ILE A 10 -20.58 -1.62 -3.01
C ILE A 10 -21.00 -1.89 -4.45
N ASP A 11 -21.12 -0.86 -5.27
CA ASP A 11 -21.54 -0.96 -6.67
C ASP A 11 -20.52 -1.75 -7.50
N SER A 12 -19.24 -1.67 -7.14
CA SER A 12 -18.14 -2.40 -7.79
C SER A 12 -17.90 -3.81 -7.23
N GLY A 13 -18.61 -4.20 -6.16
CA GLY A 13 -18.45 -5.51 -5.54
C GLY A 13 -17.09 -5.71 -4.88
N ILE A 14 -16.50 -4.67 -4.29
CA ILE A 14 -15.19 -4.73 -3.64
C ILE A 14 -15.25 -5.61 -2.41
N THR A 15 -14.34 -6.58 -2.30
CA THR A 15 -14.24 -7.53 -1.19
C THR A 15 -13.02 -7.29 -0.29
N GLU A 16 -12.01 -6.60 -0.80
CA GLU A 16 -10.77 -6.30 -0.07
C GLU A 16 -10.29 -4.89 -0.41
N VAL A 17 -9.93 -4.11 0.62
CA VAL A 17 -9.40 -2.75 0.50
C VAL A 17 -8.01 -2.71 1.09
N VAL A 18 -7.01 -2.47 0.24
CA VAL A 18 -5.61 -2.27 0.64
C VAL A 18 -5.25 -0.81 0.44
N ARG A 19 -4.84 -0.12 1.52
CA ARG A 19 -4.57 1.32 1.48
C ARG A 19 -3.53 1.75 2.51
N GLY A 20 -3.11 3.01 2.46
CA GLY A 20 -2.19 3.57 3.43
C GLY A 20 -2.81 3.68 4.84
N ARG A 21 -1.97 3.56 5.87
CA ARG A 21 -2.36 3.65 7.28
C ARG A 21 -2.91 5.03 7.67
N ASP A 22 -2.65 6.08 6.91
CA ASP A 22 -3.23 7.40 7.10
C ASP A 22 -4.76 7.43 6.96
N LEU A 23 -5.35 6.38 6.40
CA LEU A 23 -6.80 6.22 6.27
C LEU A 23 -7.41 5.28 7.33
N ILE A 24 -6.66 4.91 8.38
CA ILE A 24 -7.17 4.00 9.41
C ILE A 24 -8.35 4.62 10.18
N ASP A 25 -8.30 5.91 10.46
CA ASP A 25 -9.33 6.61 11.25
C ASP A 25 -10.68 6.72 10.51
N VAL A 26 -10.68 6.63 9.17
CA VAL A 26 -11.91 6.64 8.38
C VAL A 26 -12.50 5.25 8.18
N THR A 27 -11.82 4.19 8.61
CA THR A 27 -12.28 2.82 8.43
C THR A 27 -13.54 2.54 9.24
N VAL A 28 -13.59 2.93 10.50
CA VAL A 28 -14.76 2.69 11.36
C VAL A 28 -16.01 3.42 10.85
N PRO A 29 -15.96 4.71 10.47
CA PRO A 29 -17.07 5.37 9.78
C PRO A 29 -17.53 4.66 8.49
N GLN A 30 -16.60 4.16 7.68
CA GLN A 30 -16.94 3.42 6.47
C GLN A 30 -17.61 2.08 6.78
N MET A 31 -17.12 1.32 7.75
CA MET A 31 -17.75 0.08 8.22
C MET A 31 -19.19 0.33 8.70
N ALA A 32 -19.43 1.44 9.40
CA ALA A 32 -20.77 1.83 9.82
C ALA A 32 -21.71 2.11 8.63
N LEU A 33 -21.19 2.70 7.55
CA LEU A 33 -21.95 2.91 6.31
C LEU A 33 -22.28 1.59 5.61
N TYR A 34 -21.35 0.64 5.49
CA TYR A 34 -21.64 -0.71 4.95
C TYR A 34 -22.79 -1.36 5.72
N LYS A 35 -22.75 -1.28 7.06
CA LYS A 35 -23.83 -1.79 7.91
C LYS A 35 -25.16 -1.06 7.66
N ALA A 36 -25.15 0.27 7.52
CA ALA A 36 -26.33 1.08 7.27
C ALA A 36 -26.98 0.76 5.91
N PHE A 37 -26.17 0.44 4.90
CA PHE A 37 -26.62 -0.01 3.57
C PHE A 37 -27.01 -1.49 3.53
N ASN A 38 -26.87 -2.23 4.63
CA ASN A 38 -27.05 -3.68 4.68
C ASN A 38 -26.19 -4.40 3.62
N ALA A 39 -25.00 -3.91 3.36
CA ALA A 39 -24.04 -4.44 2.39
C ALA A 39 -22.91 -5.20 3.09
N PRO A 40 -22.31 -6.21 2.42
CA PRO A 40 -21.14 -6.91 2.97
C PRO A 40 -19.96 -5.94 3.10
N CYS A 41 -19.34 -5.92 4.29
CA CYS A 41 -18.18 -5.07 4.55
C CYS A 41 -16.92 -5.77 4.02
N PRO A 42 -16.07 -5.08 3.22
CA PRO A 42 -14.82 -5.65 2.75
C PRO A 42 -13.82 -5.86 3.89
N LYS A 43 -12.82 -6.68 3.63
CA LYS A 43 -11.63 -6.76 4.51
C LYS A 43 -10.75 -5.54 4.28
N PHE A 44 -10.24 -4.96 5.34
CA PHE A 44 -9.32 -3.81 5.27
C PHE A 44 -7.90 -4.21 5.64
N MET A 45 -6.94 -3.76 4.83
CA MET A 45 -5.51 -3.83 5.13
C MET A 45 -4.91 -2.42 5.06
N HIS A 46 -4.17 -2.03 6.11
CA HIS A 46 -3.50 -0.74 6.18
C HIS A 46 -1.99 -0.93 6.12
N LEU A 47 -1.39 -0.49 5.01
CA LEU A 47 0.05 -0.55 4.78
C LEU A 47 0.78 0.56 5.54
N PRO A 48 2.02 0.33 5.99
CA PRO A 48 2.84 1.36 6.63
C PRO A 48 3.05 2.54 5.67
N LEU A 49 3.25 3.74 6.23
CA LEU A 49 3.60 4.92 5.45
C LEU A 49 5.10 5.09 5.40
N ALA A 50 5.61 5.44 4.21
CA ALA A 50 6.95 5.94 4.06
C ALA A 50 7.03 7.36 4.61
N LEU A 51 7.96 7.59 5.53
CA LEU A 51 8.14 8.86 6.22
C LEU A 51 9.48 9.50 5.82
N THR A 52 9.51 10.80 5.85
CA THR A 52 10.77 11.59 5.79
C THR A 52 11.49 11.50 7.15
N ALA A 53 12.76 11.91 7.19
CA ALA A 53 13.56 11.87 8.43
C ALA A 53 12.96 12.69 9.58
N ASP A 54 12.14 13.69 9.28
CA ASP A 54 11.39 14.50 10.26
C ASP A 54 10.00 13.92 10.60
N GLY A 55 9.72 12.67 10.17
CA GLY A 55 8.50 11.93 10.53
C GLY A 55 7.25 12.29 9.74
N ARG A 56 7.34 13.15 8.71
CA ARG A 56 6.19 13.48 7.85
C ARG A 56 6.01 12.45 6.74
N LYS A 57 4.78 12.23 6.32
CA LYS A 57 4.48 11.36 5.17
C LYS A 57 5.24 11.81 3.92
N LEU A 58 5.92 10.86 3.27
CA LEU A 58 6.54 11.10 1.97
C LEU A 58 5.46 11.34 0.92
N SER A 59 5.31 12.57 0.43
CA SER A 59 4.27 12.94 -0.52
C SER A 59 4.71 14.08 -1.43
N LYS A 60 4.02 14.25 -2.56
CA LYS A 60 4.24 15.38 -3.48
C LYS A 60 4.05 16.74 -2.78
N GLN A 61 3.11 16.84 -1.84
CA GLN A 61 2.88 18.05 -1.06
C GLN A 61 4.09 18.44 -0.20
N ASN A 62 4.88 17.45 0.23
CA ASN A 62 6.10 17.64 1.02
C ASN A 62 7.36 17.71 0.13
N LYS A 63 7.20 18.04 -1.16
CA LYS A 63 8.31 18.19 -2.13
C LYS A 63 9.18 16.94 -2.28
N ALA A 64 8.62 15.75 -2.06
CA ALA A 64 9.32 14.51 -2.37
C ALA A 64 9.61 14.44 -3.88
N SER A 65 10.85 14.13 -4.25
CA SER A 65 11.22 13.89 -5.65
C SER A 65 10.42 12.72 -6.22
N SER A 66 10.17 12.77 -7.53
CA SER A 66 9.56 11.62 -8.19
C SER A 66 10.47 10.40 -8.06
N VAL A 67 9.88 9.24 -7.80
CA VAL A 67 10.62 7.96 -7.73
C VAL A 67 11.39 7.72 -9.02
N THR A 68 10.80 8.07 -10.17
CA THR A 68 11.40 7.92 -11.50
C THR A 68 12.60 8.84 -11.76
N ASP A 69 12.73 9.94 -11.00
CA ASP A 69 13.82 10.89 -11.18
C ASP A 69 15.07 10.50 -10.39
N THR A 70 14.92 9.59 -9.42
CA THR A 70 15.97 9.27 -8.44
C THR A 70 16.52 7.87 -8.56
N MET A 71 15.80 6.95 -9.19
CA MET A 71 16.20 5.53 -9.29
C MET A 71 15.55 4.82 -10.48
N SER A 72 16.13 3.71 -10.91
CA SER A 72 15.54 2.85 -11.92
C SER A 72 14.24 2.19 -11.41
N PRO A 73 13.32 1.79 -12.31
CA PRO A 73 12.11 1.07 -11.92
C PRO A 73 12.37 -0.20 -11.11
N GLN A 74 13.44 -0.94 -11.43
CA GLN A 74 13.82 -2.16 -10.71
C GLN A 74 14.30 -1.85 -9.28
N GLU A 75 15.08 -0.79 -9.11
CA GLU A 75 15.51 -0.33 -7.78
C GLU A 75 14.31 0.16 -6.95
N ALA A 76 13.38 0.86 -7.57
CA ALA A 76 12.15 1.30 -6.91
C ALA A 76 11.32 0.10 -6.41
N LEU A 77 11.15 -0.93 -7.24
CA LEU A 77 10.47 -2.17 -6.85
C LEU A 77 11.21 -2.89 -5.71
N LYS A 78 12.53 -3.01 -5.79
CA LYS A 78 13.32 -3.63 -4.74
C LYS A 78 13.14 -2.91 -3.40
N LYS A 79 13.26 -1.58 -3.40
CA LYS A 79 13.05 -0.77 -2.19
C LYS A 79 11.63 -0.88 -1.65
N ALA A 80 10.61 -0.88 -2.51
CA ALA A 80 9.23 -1.03 -2.09
C ALA A 80 8.98 -2.41 -1.44
N LEU A 81 9.51 -3.48 -2.01
CA LEU A 81 9.44 -4.82 -1.44
C LEU A 81 10.15 -4.90 -0.09
N GLN A 82 11.35 -4.34 0.03
CA GLN A 82 12.08 -4.26 1.30
C GLN A 82 11.32 -3.45 2.35
N PHE A 83 10.73 -2.33 1.95
CA PHE A 83 9.89 -1.51 2.83
C PHE A 83 8.67 -2.28 3.37
N LEU A 84 8.11 -3.17 2.55
CA LEU A 84 7.03 -4.06 2.95
C LEU A 84 7.52 -5.35 3.64
N GLY A 85 8.80 -5.42 4.03
CA GLY A 85 9.37 -6.56 4.74
C GLY A 85 9.52 -7.84 3.89
N GLN A 86 9.42 -7.72 2.56
CA GLN A 86 9.51 -8.87 1.67
C GLN A 86 10.97 -9.22 1.33
N ASP A 87 11.21 -10.49 1.05
CA ASP A 87 12.49 -10.96 0.56
C ASP A 87 12.78 -10.38 -0.83
N THR A 88 14.00 -9.90 -1.02
CA THR A 88 14.49 -9.35 -2.28
C THR A 88 15.77 -10.01 -2.78
N ASP A 89 16.24 -11.08 -2.13
CA ASP A 89 17.49 -11.75 -2.47
C ASP A 89 17.42 -12.47 -3.84
N PHE A 90 16.21 -12.69 -4.36
CA PHE A 90 16.02 -13.25 -5.69
C PHE A 90 16.30 -12.23 -6.80
N ILE A 91 16.28 -10.91 -6.53
CA ILE A 91 16.44 -9.86 -7.54
C ILE A 91 17.89 -9.82 -8.02
N ARG A 92 18.10 -10.04 -9.32
CA ARG A 92 19.40 -10.02 -10.00
C ARG A 92 19.46 -8.87 -11.01
N ASN A 93 20.67 -8.44 -11.33
CA ASN A 93 20.90 -7.46 -12.39
C ASN A 93 20.31 -7.95 -13.72
N GLY A 94 19.62 -7.05 -14.42
CA GLY A 94 19.00 -7.33 -15.71
C GLY A 94 17.61 -7.98 -15.66
N MET A 95 17.07 -8.28 -14.45
CA MET A 95 15.67 -8.72 -14.35
C MET A 95 14.71 -7.61 -14.78
N SER A 96 13.67 -7.97 -15.54
CA SER A 96 12.58 -7.05 -15.86
C SER A 96 11.70 -6.78 -14.65
N CYS A 97 11.02 -5.63 -14.63
CA CYS A 97 10.04 -5.33 -13.57
C CYS A 97 8.93 -6.39 -13.48
N GLU A 98 8.50 -6.92 -14.62
CA GLU A 98 7.50 -7.99 -14.69
C GLU A 98 7.99 -9.27 -13.99
N ALA A 99 9.23 -9.70 -14.26
CA ALA A 99 9.82 -10.87 -13.62
C ALA A 99 9.98 -10.66 -12.10
N ILE A 100 10.36 -9.46 -11.66
CA ILE A 100 10.45 -9.11 -10.24
C ILE A 100 9.08 -9.21 -9.59
N LEU A 101 8.06 -8.58 -10.17
CA LEU A 101 6.70 -8.59 -9.62
C LEU A 101 6.09 -9.99 -9.60
N HIS A 102 6.28 -10.76 -10.67
CA HIS A 102 5.81 -12.15 -10.72
C HIS A 102 6.43 -13.00 -9.61
N THR A 103 7.76 -12.95 -9.46
CA THR A 103 8.45 -13.72 -8.41
C THR A 103 8.05 -13.24 -7.01
N ALA A 104 7.95 -11.92 -6.82
CA ALA A 104 7.50 -11.36 -5.55
C ALA A 104 6.07 -11.80 -5.20
N SER A 105 5.15 -11.82 -6.15
CA SER A 105 3.74 -12.21 -5.90
C SER A 105 3.61 -13.68 -5.45
N LEU A 106 4.43 -14.56 -5.97
CA LEU A 106 4.45 -15.98 -5.58
C LEU A 106 4.98 -16.23 -4.16
N ASN A 107 5.82 -15.32 -3.66
CA ASN A 107 6.50 -15.44 -2.37
C ASN A 107 6.06 -14.37 -1.36
N PHE A 108 5.03 -13.59 -1.68
CA PHE A 108 4.58 -12.48 -0.83
C PHE A 108 4.01 -13.00 0.49
N CYS A 109 4.53 -12.48 1.60
CA CYS A 109 4.12 -12.86 2.94
C CYS A 109 3.51 -11.65 3.65
N ILE A 110 2.20 -11.66 3.83
CA ILE A 110 1.44 -10.56 4.47
C ILE A 110 1.91 -10.32 5.91
N GLU A 111 2.25 -11.38 6.62
CA GLU A 111 2.68 -11.34 8.01
C GLU A 111 4.01 -10.60 8.22
N LYS A 112 4.81 -10.47 7.15
CA LYS A 112 6.07 -9.71 7.18
C LYS A 112 5.89 -8.21 7.01
N ILE A 113 4.69 -7.75 6.63
CA ILE A 113 4.44 -6.31 6.45
C ILE A 113 4.60 -5.60 7.81
N PRO A 114 5.45 -4.55 7.90
CA PRO A 114 5.65 -3.83 9.16
C PRO A 114 4.35 -3.19 9.66
N LEU A 115 4.08 -3.35 10.95
CA LEU A 115 2.90 -2.76 11.60
C LEU A 115 3.01 -1.24 11.82
N HIS A 116 4.21 -0.69 11.69
CA HIS A 116 4.47 0.73 11.92
C HIS A 116 5.07 1.39 10.69
N SER A 117 4.72 2.67 10.50
CA SER A 117 5.35 3.52 9.49
C SER A 117 6.83 3.74 9.81
N ALA A 118 7.66 3.83 8.78
CA ALA A 118 9.11 3.95 8.94
C ALA A 118 9.69 5.02 8.01
N VAL A 119 10.86 5.53 8.36
CA VAL A 119 11.65 6.41 7.50
C VAL A 119 12.12 5.62 6.29
N TYR A 120 11.95 6.22 5.11
CA TYR A 120 12.26 5.61 3.82
C TYR A 120 13.52 6.21 3.19
#